data_5213140366303bbad753baa02f837017
#
_entry.id   5213140366303bbad753baa02f837017
#
_cell.length_a   1.000
_cell.length_b   1.000
_cell.length_c   1.000
_cell.angle_alpha   90.00
_cell.angle_beta   90.00
_cell.angle_gamma   90.00
#
_symmetry.space_group_name_H-M   'P 1'
#
loop_
_entity.id
_entity.type
_entity.pdbx_description
1 polymer ?
#
loop_
_entity_poly.entity_id
_entity_poly.type
_entity_poly.pdbx_seq_one_letter_code
_entity_poly.pdbx_strand_id
1 'polypeptide(L)'
;MRYMLDTNICIYIIKRHPPQVLHRLATLAQGSAVMSVVSYAELRAGLEIQTANRAQDERVLALLISRIPVLPFTESGAESFGVLRAAVRDRRRDTMDQLIAAHAVSTGVTLVTNNDADFKDYPGLKVENWALNT
;
A
#
# COMPACT_ATOMS: atom_id res chain seq x y z
N MET A 1 5.06 -4.83 -12.85
CA MET A 1 4.71 -4.62 -11.42
C MET A 1 5.44 -5.65 -10.56
N ARG A 2 6.09 -5.19 -9.53
CA ARG A 2 6.75 -6.07 -8.56
C ARG A 2 6.28 -5.81 -7.14
N TYR A 3 5.91 -4.56 -6.82
CA TYR A 3 5.64 -4.12 -5.46
C TYR A 3 4.34 -3.35 -5.39
N MET A 4 3.57 -3.62 -4.34
CA MET A 4 2.41 -2.81 -3.96
C MET A 4 2.73 -2.14 -2.65
N LEU A 5 2.72 -0.81 -2.63
CA LEU A 5 3.05 -0.03 -1.44
C LEU A 5 1.78 0.17 -0.62
N ASP A 6 1.84 -0.17 0.68
CA ASP A 6 0.69 0.10 1.54
C ASP A 6 0.55 1.60 1.83
N THR A 7 -0.53 1.97 2.49
CA THR A 7 -0.85 3.38 2.73
C THR A 7 0.24 4.10 3.51
N ASN A 8 0.80 3.48 4.55
CA ASN A 8 1.84 4.11 5.36
C ASN A 8 3.13 4.34 4.57
N ILE A 9 3.50 3.41 3.70
CA ILE A 9 4.68 3.59 2.85
C ILE A 9 4.45 4.75 1.89
N CYS A 10 3.25 4.87 1.31
CA CYS A 10 2.91 6.02 0.46
C CYS A 10 3.01 7.34 1.23
N ILE A 11 2.55 7.36 2.49
CA ILE A 11 2.66 8.54 3.35
C ILE A 11 4.13 8.88 3.61
N TYR A 12 4.98 7.88 3.85
CA TYR A 12 6.42 8.10 4.03
C TYR A 12 7.04 8.76 2.80
N ILE A 13 6.64 8.35 1.60
CA ILE A 13 7.12 8.94 0.36
C ILE A 13 6.68 10.41 0.26
N ILE A 14 5.42 10.70 0.58
CA ILE A 14 4.89 12.07 0.59
C ILE A 14 5.68 12.94 1.57
N LYS A 15 5.95 12.43 2.76
CA LYS A 15 6.68 13.15 3.81
C LYS A 15 8.20 13.16 3.59
N ARG A 16 8.70 12.38 2.64
CA ARG A 16 10.11 12.21 2.33
C ARG A 16 10.93 11.72 3.53
N HIS A 17 10.31 10.86 4.35
CA HIS A 17 10.92 10.32 5.56
C HIS A 17 10.22 9.02 5.94
N PRO A 18 10.96 7.97 6.34
CA PRO A 18 12.42 7.90 6.44
C PRO A 18 13.11 7.80 5.08
N PRO A 19 14.35 8.27 4.95
CA PRO A 19 15.03 8.37 3.66
C PRO A 19 15.27 7.04 2.96
N GLN A 20 15.39 5.93 3.71
CA GLN A 20 15.63 4.61 3.10
C GLN A 20 14.47 4.17 2.21
N VAL A 21 13.23 4.60 2.51
CA VAL A 21 12.07 4.31 1.66
C VAL A 21 12.22 5.00 0.30
N LEU A 22 12.60 6.27 0.30
CA LEU A 22 12.85 7.03 -0.93
C LEU A 22 14.01 6.45 -1.72
N HIS A 23 15.09 6.07 -1.04
CA HIS A 23 16.26 5.47 -1.68
C HIS A 23 15.88 4.18 -2.39
N ARG A 24 15.08 3.34 -1.74
CA ARG A 24 14.62 2.09 -2.35
C ARG A 24 13.74 2.35 -3.57
N LEU A 25 12.79 3.29 -3.46
CA LEU A 25 11.92 3.64 -4.58
C LEU A 25 12.73 4.15 -5.77
N ALA A 26 13.76 4.97 -5.51
CA ALA A 26 14.59 5.55 -6.56
C ALA A 26 15.36 4.49 -7.38
N THR A 27 15.60 3.30 -6.81
CA THR A 27 16.29 2.22 -7.53
C THR A 27 15.39 1.46 -8.49
N LEU A 28 14.07 1.70 -8.46
CA LEU A 28 13.11 0.91 -9.23
C LEU A 28 12.75 1.59 -10.54
N ALA A 29 12.53 0.78 -11.57
CA ALA A 29 12.01 1.27 -12.84
C ALA A 29 10.58 1.77 -12.68
N GLN A 30 10.18 2.74 -13.49
CA GLN A 30 8.81 3.25 -13.53
C GLN A 30 7.85 2.08 -13.76
N GLY A 31 6.78 2.02 -12.96
CA GLY A 31 5.78 0.97 -13.05
C GLY A 31 6.08 -0.27 -12.20
N SER A 32 7.27 -0.37 -11.60
CA SER A 32 7.58 -1.48 -10.69
C SER A 32 6.80 -1.40 -9.38
N ALA A 33 6.56 -0.19 -8.89
CA ALA A 33 5.79 0.04 -7.66
C ALA A 33 4.42 0.61 -8.02
N VAL A 34 3.40 0.07 -7.40
CA VAL A 34 2.00 0.48 -7.58
C VAL A 34 1.33 0.62 -6.21
N MET A 35 0.13 1.20 -6.17
CA MET A 35 -0.68 1.18 -4.96
C MET A 35 -2.06 0.62 -5.27
N SER A 36 -2.68 0.02 -4.26
CA SER A 36 -4.07 -0.40 -4.32
C SER A 36 -4.99 0.82 -4.35
N VAL A 37 -6.12 0.72 -5.06
CA VAL A 37 -7.17 1.73 -4.97
C VAL A 37 -7.66 1.89 -3.53
N VAL A 38 -7.53 0.86 -2.69
CA VAL A 38 -7.85 0.95 -1.25
C VAL A 38 -6.91 1.94 -0.55
N SER A 39 -5.62 1.88 -0.82
CA SER A 39 -4.65 2.86 -0.30
C SER A 39 -4.96 4.26 -0.81
N TYR A 40 -5.30 4.38 -2.09
CA TYR A 40 -5.68 5.66 -2.67
C TYR A 40 -6.92 6.23 -1.96
N ALA A 41 -7.90 5.39 -1.65
CA ALA A 41 -9.09 5.81 -0.91
C ALA A 41 -8.73 6.36 0.47
N GLU A 42 -7.80 5.71 1.17
CA GLU A 42 -7.33 6.20 2.46
C GLU A 42 -6.60 7.55 2.35
N LEU A 43 -5.77 7.71 1.31
CA LEU A 43 -5.09 8.97 1.06
C LEU A 43 -6.08 10.09 0.72
N ARG A 44 -7.10 9.79 -0.09
CA ARG A 44 -8.18 10.74 -0.42
C ARG A 44 -8.95 11.14 0.84
N ALA A 45 -9.26 10.20 1.71
CA ALA A 45 -9.95 10.49 2.97
C ALA A 45 -9.13 11.44 3.84
N GLY A 46 -7.82 11.21 3.95
CA GLY A 46 -6.93 12.09 4.68
C GLY A 46 -6.93 13.51 4.12
N LEU A 47 -6.94 13.62 2.80
CA LEU A 47 -6.96 14.91 2.10
C LEU A 47 -8.28 15.67 2.34
N GLU A 48 -9.40 14.97 2.37
CA GLU A 48 -10.71 15.57 2.64
C GLU A 48 -10.86 16.03 4.09
N ILE A 49 -10.24 15.33 5.03
CA ILE A 49 -10.30 15.66 6.46
C ILE A 49 -9.46 16.88 6.77
N GLN A 50 -8.27 17.00 6.16
CA GLN A 50 -7.36 18.12 6.38
C GLN A 50 -7.47 19.12 5.26
N THR A 51 -8.11 20.26 5.51
CA THR A 51 -8.43 21.23 4.47
C THR A 51 -7.48 22.42 4.39
N ALA A 52 -6.56 22.59 5.36
CA ALA A 52 -5.72 23.78 5.46
C ALA A 52 -4.86 24.05 4.22
N ASN A 53 -4.34 22.97 3.58
CA ASN A 53 -3.48 23.08 2.41
C ASN A 53 -4.02 22.23 1.24
N ARG A 54 -5.32 22.29 1.02
CA ARG A 54 -6.01 21.41 0.06
C ARG A 54 -5.37 21.41 -1.33
N ALA A 55 -5.13 22.57 -1.90
CA ALA A 55 -4.57 22.67 -3.25
C ALA A 55 -3.17 22.09 -3.33
N GLN A 56 -2.34 22.31 -2.31
CA GLN A 56 -0.99 21.74 -2.23
C GLN A 56 -1.06 20.22 -2.10
N ASP A 57 -1.92 19.70 -1.24
CA ASP A 57 -2.06 18.28 -1.00
C ASP A 57 -2.58 17.56 -2.25
N GLU A 58 -3.50 18.19 -3.01
CA GLU A 58 -3.95 17.64 -4.29
C GLU A 58 -2.77 17.50 -5.28
N ARG A 59 -1.91 18.52 -5.35
CA ARG A 59 -0.75 18.47 -6.24
C ARG A 59 0.23 17.38 -5.84
N VAL A 60 0.49 17.24 -4.54
CA VAL A 60 1.40 16.22 -4.02
C VAL A 60 0.85 14.82 -4.33
N LEU A 61 -0.45 14.62 -4.13
CA LEU A 61 -1.09 13.33 -4.41
C LEU A 61 -1.05 13.01 -5.91
N ALA A 62 -1.29 14.01 -6.77
CA ALA A 62 -1.20 13.83 -8.22
C ALA A 62 0.19 13.40 -8.66
N LEU A 63 1.25 13.99 -8.07
CA LEU A 63 2.62 13.58 -8.35
C LEU A 63 2.89 12.16 -7.87
N LEU A 64 2.37 11.79 -6.71
CA LEU A 64 2.54 10.45 -6.17
C LEU A 64 1.96 9.40 -7.12
N ILE A 65 0.71 9.58 -7.56
CA ILE A 65 0.06 8.59 -8.42
C ILE A 65 0.65 8.57 -9.84
N SER A 66 1.32 9.62 -10.27
CA SER A 66 2.04 9.59 -11.53
C SER A 66 3.27 8.68 -11.44
N ARG A 67 3.89 8.59 -10.27
CA ARG A 67 5.06 7.73 -10.02
C ARG A 67 4.66 6.33 -9.61
N ILE A 68 3.56 6.21 -8.86
CA ILE A 68 3.07 4.95 -8.27
C ILE A 68 1.62 4.79 -8.69
N PRO A 69 1.37 4.15 -9.86
CA PRO A 69 0.01 4.04 -10.39
C PRO A 69 -0.96 3.31 -9.46
N VAL A 70 -2.21 3.73 -9.49
CA VAL A 70 -3.29 3.13 -8.72
C VAL A 70 -3.89 1.95 -9.49
N LEU A 71 -3.96 0.79 -8.86
CA LEU A 71 -4.59 -0.40 -9.45
C LEU A 71 -6.00 -0.59 -8.93
N PRO A 72 -6.96 -0.96 -9.82
CA PRO A 72 -8.32 -1.25 -9.39
C PRO A 72 -8.39 -2.57 -8.63
N PHE A 73 -9.30 -2.63 -7.66
CA PHE A 73 -9.61 -3.86 -6.92
C PHE A 73 -10.68 -4.62 -7.70
N THR A 74 -10.39 -5.86 -8.07
CA THR A 74 -11.26 -6.65 -8.95
C THR A 74 -11.87 -7.84 -8.20
N GLU A 75 -12.68 -8.65 -8.93
CA GLU A 75 -13.25 -9.88 -8.37
C GLU A 75 -12.16 -10.81 -7.86
N SER A 76 -11.02 -10.90 -8.54
CA SER A 76 -9.89 -11.70 -8.10
C SER A 76 -9.39 -11.27 -6.72
N GLY A 77 -9.33 -9.95 -6.49
CA GLY A 77 -9.00 -9.40 -5.17
C GLY A 77 -10.03 -9.80 -4.12
N ALA A 78 -11.30 -9.76 -4.46
CA ALA A 78 -12.37 -10.15 -3.53
C ALA A 78 -12.29 -11.63 -3.16
N GLU A 79 -11.98 -12.49 -4.12
CA GLU A 79 -11.79 -13.93 -3.85
C GLU A 79 -10.60 -14.16 -2.91
N SER A 80 -9.48 -13.48 -3.16
CA SER A 80 -8.32 -13.53 -2.27
C SER A 80 -8.65 -13.01 -0.88
N PHE A 81 -9.44 -11.95 -0.80
CA PHE A 81 -9.88 -11.40 0.49
C PHE A 81 -10.62 -12.46 1.31
N GLY A 82 -11.52 -13.21 0.69
CA GLY A 82 -12.24 -14.28 1.37
C GLY A 82 -11.30 -15.31 1.97
N VAL A 83 -10.29 -15.73 1.22
CA VAL A 83 -9.29 -16.71 1.69
C VAL A 83 -8.50 -16.14 2.87
N LEU A 84 -7.99 -14.92 2.74
CA LEU A 84 -7.19 -14.31 3.81
C LEU A 84 -8.01 -14.06 5.07
N ARG A 85 -9.24 -13.58 4.91
CA ARG A 85 -10.13 -13.32 6.04
C ARG A 85 -10.44 -14.60 6.82
N ALA A 86 -10.69 -15.69 6.10
CA ALA A 86 -10.94 -16.99 6.73
C ALA A 86 -9.71 -17.52 7.48
N ALA A 87 -8.52 -17.27 6.95
CA ALA A 87 -7.27 -17.73 7.58
C ALA A 87 -7.00 -17.09 8.94
N VAL A 88 -7.49 -15.87 9.15
CA VAL A 88 -7.29 -15.13 10.41
C VAL A 88 -8.61 -14.79 11.09
N ARG A 89 -9.66 -15.60 10.86
CA ARG A 89 -11.03 -15.33 11.34
C ARG A 89 -11.16 -15.21 12.84
N ASP A 90 -10.27 -15.82 13.58
CA ASP A 90 -10.25 -15.80 15.05
C ASP A 90 -9.41 -14.65 15.64
N ARG A 91 -8.93 -13.75 14.78
CA ARG A 91 -8.09 -12.62 15.18
C ARG A 91 -8.70 -11.32 14.70
N ARG A 92 -8.45 -10.26 15.47
CA ARG A 92 -8.82 -8.92 15.03
C ARG A 92 -7.77 -8.39 14.05
N ARG A 93 -8.25 -7.90 12.90
CA ARG A 93 -7.39 -7.32 11.87
C ARG A 93 -8.07 -6.11 11.27
N ASP A 94 -7.29 -5.14 10.83
CA ASP A 94 -7.79 -3.98 10.12
C ASP A 94 -8.31 -4.40 8.74
N THR A 95 -9.55 -4.02 8.43
CA THR A 95 -10.19 -4.43 7.17
C THR A 95 -9.49 -3.83 5.96
N MET A 96 -9.06 -2.56 6.03
CA MET A 96 -8.34 -1.93 4.92
C MET A 96 -7.03 -2.65 4.65
N ASP A 97 -6.28 -3.00 5.70
CA ASP A 97 -5.04 -3.76 5.57
C ASP A 97 -5.30 -5.13 4.94
N GLN A 98 -6.40 -5.79 5.32
CA GLN A 98 -6.77 -7.08 4.73
C GLN A 98 -7.09 -6.94 3.25
N LEU A 99 -7.79 -5.89 2.85
CA LEU A 99 -8.09 -5.62 1.43
C LEU A 99 -6.82 -5.37 0.64
N ILE A 100 -5.89 -4.59 1.18
CA ILE A 100 -4.61 -4.31 0.53
C ILE A 100 -3.80 -5.59 0.37
N ALA A 101 -3.74 -6.42 1.43
CA ALA A 101 -3.05 -7.71 1.39
C ALA A 101 -3.66 -8.63 0.32
N ALA A 102 -4.98 -8.71 0.28
CA ALA A 102 -5.69 -9.53 -0.72
C ALA A 102 -5.41 -9.03 -2.14
N HIS A 103 -5.35 -7.71 -2.33
CA HIS A 103 -5.04 -7.12 -3.62
C HIS A 103 -3.64 -7.52 -4.07
N ALA A 104 -2.67 -7.47 -3.17
CA ALA A 104 -1.29 -7.88 -3.47
C ALA A 104 -1.23 -9.36 -3.84
N VAL A 105 -1.90 -10.23 -3.09
CA VAL A 105 -1.94 -11.67 -3.39
C VAL A 105 -2.54 -11.91 -4.77
N SER A 106 -3.68 -11.27 -5.06
CA SER A 106 -4.40 -11.50 -6.34
C SER A 106 -3.61 -11.04 -7.55
N THR A 107 -2.73 -10.05 -7.40
CA THR A 107 -1.89 -9.55 -8.49
C THR A 107 -0.50 -10.17 -8.51
N GLY A 108 -0.15 -10.99 -7.52
CA GLY A 108 1.13 -11.69 -7.49
C GLY A 108 2.33 -10.80 -7.17
N VAL A 109 2.11 -9.67 -6.50
CA VAL A 109 3.18 -8.73 -6.17
C VAL A 109 3.55 -8.82 -4.69
N THR A 110 4.71 -8.28 -4.33
CA THR A 110 5.15 -8.17 -2.95
C THR A 110 4.53 -6.94 -2.31
N LEU A 111 3.91 -7.10 -1.14
CA LEU A 111 3.40 -5.98 -0.37
C LEU A 111 4.55 -5.32 0.38
N VAL A 112 4.68 -4.01 0.25
CA VAL A 112 5.67 -3.23 1.00
C VAL A 112 4.94 -2.50 2.13
N THR A 113 5.37 -2.75 3.37
CA THR A 113 4.74 -2.21 4.56
C THR A 113 5.80 -1.92 5.61
N ASN A 114 5.49 -1.02 6.56
CA ASN A 114 6.33 -0.78 7.72
C ASN A 114 5.94 -1.68 8.91
N ASN A 115 4.91 -2.47 8.76
CA ASN A 115 4.34 -3.31 9.82
C ASN A 115 4.21 -4.75 9.35
N ASP A 116 5.35 -5.35 8.97
CA ASP A 116 5.39 -6.69 8.41
C ASP A 116 4.85 -7.76 9.36
N ALA A 117 4.96 -7.55 10.69
CA ALA A 117 4.44 -8.50 11.67
C ALA A 117 2.93 -8.70 11.55
N ASP A 118 2.16 -7.66 11.19
CA ASP A 118 0.71 -7.75 11.05
C ASP A 118 0.27 -8.50 9.80
N PHE A 119 1.18 -8.71 8.84
CA PHE A 119 0.86 -9.34 7.55
C PHE A 119 1.42 -10.75 7.39
N LYS A 120 2.28 -11.20 8.29
CA LYS A 120 3.02 -12.46 8.13
C LYS A 120 2.14 -13.71 8.14
N ASP A 121 0.92 -13.63 8.71
CA ASP A 121 0.04 -14.77 8.86
C ASP A 121 -0.88 -15.01 7.64
N TYR A 122 -0.82 -14.13 6.66
CA TYR A 122 -1.67 -14.26 5.47
C TYR A 122 -1.05 -15.23 4.46
N PRO A 123 -1.78 -16.30 4.08
CA PRO A 123 -1.24 -17.28 3.14
C PRO A 123 -1.00 -16.67 1.75
N GLY A 124 0.15 -17.00 1.18
CA GLY A 124 0.52 -16.58 -0.17
C GLY A 124 1.01 -15.14 -0.28
N LEU A 125 1.03 -14.38 0.80
CA LEU A 125 1.47 -12.98 0.79
C LEU A 125 2.99 -12.92 0.97
N LYS A 126 3.65 -12.19 0.05
CA LYS A 126 5.06 -11.82 0.18
C LYS A 126 5.13 -10.40 0.72
N VAL A 127 6.00 -10.16 1.70
CA VAL A 127 6.10 -8.88 2.40
C VAL A 127 7.54 -8.41 2.44
N GLU A 128 7.75 -7.10 2.22
CA GLU A 128 9.04 -6.43 2.46
C GLU A 128 8.80 -5.18 3.30
N ASN A 129 9.77 -4.85 4.13
CA ASN A 129 9.74 -3.62 4.92
C ASN A 129 10.88 -2.71 4.48
N TRP A 130 10.57 -1.62 3.77
CA TRP A 130 11.56 -0.67 3.29
C TRP A 130 11.93 0.38 4.33
N ALA A 131 11.20 0.42 5.44
CA ALA A 131 11.46 1.39 6.51
C ALA A 131 12.55 0.93 7.48
N LEU A 132 12.94 -0.35 7.42
CA LEU A 132 14.01 -0.87 8.25
C LEU A 132 15.36 -0.27 7.83
N ASN A 133 16.14 0.09 8.82
CA ASN A 133 17.49 0.63 8.62
C ASN A 133 18.48 -0.53 8.65
N THR A 134 18.83 -1.04 7.50
CA THR A 134 19.76 -2.16 7.36
C THR A 134 21.08 -1.72 6.78
#